data_bc47ebd49b6dfd54b26a6a718ca4be1a
#
_entry.id   bc47ebd49b6dfd54b26a6a718ca4be1a
#
_cell.length_a   1.000
_cell.length_b   1.000
_cell.length_c   1.000
_cell.angle_alpha   90.00
_cell.angle_beta   90.00
_cell.angle_gamma   90.00
#
_symmetry.space_group_name_H-M   'P 1'
#
loop_
_entity.id
_entity.type
_entity.pdbx_description
1 polymer ?
#
loop_
_entity_poly.entity_id
_entity_poly.type
_entity_poly.pdbx_seq_one_letter_code
_entity_poly.pdbx_strand_id
1 'polypeptide(L)'
;MYVTILGRQPALGIAELESLYGSKALTPLPPFACVVDTPDVEFGRLGGTQKLGKILTVLPTTNWPDIIKYISDSLPQHLHHIPEGKIKFGISAYGFSISPSKINASSLQIKKVIKSSKHGVRVVPNKETYLSTAQVLHNGLVSATGLEILVIKAGKRTYLAQTTEVQDINAYAHRDQNRPMRDARVGMLPPKLAQIIINVANPDIDSTVLDPFCGTGVIIQESLLMGFKAMGSDLDERMVEYSNKNIAWLNQKHRFAELPSIEQGDATTYDWDNTPDTIAGETYLGRPLSSEPDHATLSKIMNDCDTIHTKFLKNVAMQTKPGFRMCIAVPAWKTRQGFKHLGTLDSLEKLGYNRLKFVHAEDKDLIYHRKGQLVGRELVALIRK
;
A
#
# COMPACT_ATOMS: atom_id res chain seq x y z
N MET A 1 15.06 12.80 -5.38
CA MET A 1 15.04 11.35 -5.71
C MET A 1 14.97 10.56 -4.42
N TYR A 2 14.01 9.67 -4.32
CA TYR A 2 13.75 8.84 -3.15
C TYR A 2 13.81 7.36 -3.53
N VAL A 3 13.91 6.50 -2.53
CA VAL A 3 13.71 5.06 -2.67
C VAL A 3 12.64 4.60 -1.69
N THR A 4 11.70 3.83 -2.18
CA THR A 4 10.64 3.20 -1.38
C THR A 4 11.00 1.74 -1.13
N ILE A 5 10.82 1.27 0.10
CA ILE A 5 10.86 -0.14 0.43
C ILE A 5 9.45 -0.66 0.41
N LEU A 6 9.18 -1.59 -0.50
CA LEU A 6 7.85 -2.09 -0.79
C LEU A 6 7.38 -3.13 0.23
N GLY A 7 6.07 -3.29 0.33
CA GLY A 7 5.43 -4.30 1.16
C GLY A 7 5.56 -5.72 0.61
N ARG A 8 4.84 -6.66 1.23
CA ARG A 8 4.90 -8.09 0.90
C ARG A 8 4.49 -8.43 -0.54
N GLN A 9 3.68 -7.59 -1.17
CA GLN A 9 3.23 -7.71 -2.56
C GLN A 9 3.70 -6.48 -3.35
N PRO A 10 4.96 -6.50 -3.82
CA PRO A 10 5.61 -5.32 -4.39
C PRO A 10 4.88 -4.73 -5.60
N ALA A 11 4.27 -5.57 -6.44
CA ALA A 11 3.55 -5.13 -7.63
C ALA A 11 2.40 -4.16 -7.29
N LEU A 12 1.69 -4.38 -6.17
CA LEU A 12 0.63 -3.47 -5.72
C LEU A 12 1.19 -2.10 -5.32
N GLY A 13 2.33 -2.08 -4.62
CA GLY A 13 3.01 -0.83 -4.27
C GLY A 13 3.58 -0.12 -5.50
N ILE A 14 4.06 -0.85 -6.50
CA ILE A 14 4.53 -0.28 -7.77
C ILE A 14 3.36 0.34 -8.54
N ALA A 15 2.23 -0.36 -8.66
CA ALA A 15 1.03 0.17 -9.33
C ALA A 15 0.48 1.43 -8.61
N GLU A 16 0.53 1.44 -7.28
CA GLU A 16 0.20 2.62 -6.46
C GLU A 16 1.12 3.79 -6.81
N LEU A 17 2.44 3.59 -6.78
CA LEU A 17 3.43 4.62 -7.11
C LEU A 17 3.30 5.10 -8.56
N GLU A 18 3.07 4.19 -9.50
CA GLU A 18 2.90 4.53 -10.91
C GLU A 18 1.63 5.36 -11.15
N SER A 19 0.55 5.08 -10.42
CA SER A 19 -0.67 5.87 -10.46
C SER A 19 -0.46 7.31 -9.99
N LEU A 20 0.35 7.50 -8.95
CA LEU A 20 0.56 8.80 -8.31
C LEU A 20 1.63 9.64 -9.00
N TYR A 21 2.72 9.02 -9.47
CA TYR A 21 3.90 9.74 -9.95
C TYR A 21 4.19 9.51 -11.43
N GLY A 22 3.46 8.60 -12.08
CA GLY A 22 3.67 8.22 -13.47
C GLY A 22 4.85 7.25 -13.67
N SER A 23 4.77 6.43 -14.72
CA SER A 23 5.77 5.37 -15.00
C SER A 23 7.19 5.91 -15.20
N LYS A 24 7.32 7.10 -15.82
CA LYS A 24 8.63 7.71 -16.12
C LYS A 24 9.41 8.13 -14.88
N ALA A 25 8.73 8.42 -13.77
CA ALA A 25 9.36 8.78 -12.50
C ALA A 25 9.86 7.55 -11.73
N LEU A 26 9.53 6.33 -12.17
CA LEU A 26 9.83 5.11 -11.43
C LEU A 26 11.00 4.33 -12.03
N THR A 27 11.85 3.82 -11.16
CA THR A 27 12.84 2.79 -11.48
C THR A 27 12.72 1.65 -10.46
N PRO A 28 11.99 0.59 -10.80
CA PRO A 28 11.89 -0.57 -9.91
C PRO A 28 13.25 -1.22 -9.65
N LEU A 29 13.49 -1.58 -8.39
CA LEU A 29 14.65 -2.33 -7.92
C LEU A 29 14.17 -3.66 -7.32
N PRO A 30 13.80 -4.66 -8.17
CA PRO A 30 13.16 -5.88 -7.72
C PRO A 30 14.05 -6.66 -6.74
N PRO A 31 13.41 -7.44 -5.81
CA PRO A 31 11.99 -7.49 -5.56
C PRO A 31 11.52 -6.53 -4.45
N PHE A 32 12.38 -5.70 -3.89
CA PHE A 32 12.14 -5.07 -2.59
C PHE A 32 11.83 -3.57 -2.65
N ALA A 33 12.26 -2.88 -3.71
CA ALA A 33 12.27 -1.42 -3.70
C ALA A 33 11.93 -0.81 -5.06
N CYS A 34 11.63 0.48 -5.05
CA CYS A 34 11.46 1.30 -6.24
C CYS A 34 12.07 2.68 -5.99
N VAL A 35 12.86 3.17 -6.93
CA VAL A 35 13.28 4.57 -6.94
C VAL A 35 12.14 5.42 -7.49
N VAL A 36 11.86 6.53 -6.82
CA VAL A 36 10.88 7.53 -7.24
C VAL A 36 11.61 8.86 -7.45
N ASP A 37 11.66 9.30 -8.70
CA ASP A 37 12.31 10.55 -9.09
C ASP A 37 11.30 11.70 -9.08
N THR A 38 11.07 12.23 -7.90
CA THR A 38 10.18 13.35 -7.62
C THR A 38 10.80 14.27 -6.57
N PRO A 39 10.43 15.55 -6.53
CA PRO A 39 10.88 16.46 -5.46
C PRO A 39 10.40 16.02 -4.08
N ASP A 40 9.20 15.46 -4.00
CA ASP A 40 8.57 15.03 -2.76
C ASP A 40 7.74 13.76 -2.95
N VAL A 41 7.55 13.00 -1.86
CA VAL A 41 6.73 11.78 -1.79
C VAL A 41 5.79 11.91 -0.60
N GLU A 42 4.49 11.95 -0.86
CA GLU A 42 3.46 11.97 0.19
C GLU A 42 3.36 10.59 0.87
N PHE A 43 4.35 10.26 1.69
CA PHE A 43 4.49 8.94 2.28
C PHE A 43 3.28 8.51 3.11
N GLY A 44 2.65 9.44 3.81
CA GLY A 44 1.52 9.18 4.71
C GLY A 44 0.32 8.52 4.03
N ARG A 45 0.15 8.72 2.71
CA ARG A 45 -0.94 8.10 1.94
C ARG A 45 -0.60 6.74 1.35
N LEU A 46 0.69 6.32 1.36
CA LEU A 46 1.13 5.09 0.68
C LEU A 46 0.83 3.82 1.49
N GLY A 47 -0.07 2.98 0.99
CA GLY A 47 -0.38 1.68 1.58
C GLY A 47 0.66 0.59 1.26
N GLY A 48 1.24 0.62 0.06
CA GLY A 48 2.16 -0.38 -0.48
C GLY A 48 3.62 -0.20 -0.07
N THR A 49 3.98 0.94 0.53
CA THR A 49 5.35 1.30 0.89
C THR A 49 5.57 1.22 2.40
N GLN A 50 6.60 0.51 2.85
CA GLN A 50 6.92 0.34 4.27
C GLN A 50 7.87 1.41 4.81
N LYS A 51 8.83 1.86 3.98
CA LYS A 51 9.83 2.88 4.33
C LYS A 51 10.07 3.78 3.14
N LEU A 52 10.35 5.03 3.41
CA LEU A 52 10.85 6.01 2.46
C LEU A 52 12.28 6.38 2.83
N GLY A 53 13.18 6.41 1.86
CA GLY A 53 14.56 6.85 2.06
C GLY A 53 14.97 7.88 1.02
N LYS A 54 15.67 8.91 1.46
CA LYS A 54 16.32 9.86 0.56
C LYS A 54 17.62 9.25 0.04
N ILE A 55 17.79 9.14 -1.27
CA ILE A 55 18.98 8.57 -1.88
C ILE A 55 20.16 9.53 -1.64
N LEU A 56 21.23 8.99 -1.06
CA LEU A 56 22.47 9.71 -0.79
C LEU A 56 23.46 9.57 -1.96
N THR A 57 23.60 8.34 -2.45
CA THR A 57 24.50 8.02 -3.58
C THR A 57 24.20 6.66 -4.17
N VAL A 58 24.78 6.40 -5.34
CA VAL A 58 24.75 5.09 -6.02
C VAL A 58 26.19 4.64 -6.27
N LEU A 59 26.58 3.54 -5.65
CA LEU A 59 27.94 2.99 -5.77
C LEU A 59 28.01 1.99 -6.93
N PRO A 60 29.11 1.99 -7.74
CA PRO A 60 29.31 1.05 -8.84
C PRO A 60 29.87 -0.30 -8.35
N THR A 61 29.52 -0.71 -7.13
CA THR A 61 29.97 -1.96 -6.51
C THR A 61 28.86 -2.61 -5.70
N THR A 62 28.93 -3.91 -5.54
CA THR A 62 28.11 -4.70 -4.60
C THR A 62 28.97 -5.44 -3.58
N ASN A 63 30.28 -5.12 -3.54
CA ASN A 63 31.19 -5.66 -2.54
C ASN A 63 30.91 -5.04 -1.18
N TRP A 64 30.52 -5.83 -0.20
CA TRP A 64 30.11 -5.34 1.11
C TRP A 64 31.21 -4.57 1.87
N PRO A 65 32.49 -5.05 1.92
CA PRO A 65 33.58 -4.29 2.52
C PRO A 65 33.75 -2.89 1.92
N ASP A 66 33.70 -2.75 0.58
CA ASP A 66 33.86 -1.46 -0.10
C ASP A 66 32.70 -0.50 0.24
N ILE A 67 31.47 -1.03 0.32
CA ILE A 67 30.30 -0.27 0.72
C ILE A 67 30.46 0.25 2.16
N ILE A 68 30.88 -0.59 3.09
CA ILE A 68 31.07 -0.20 4.50
C ILE A 68 32.24 0.79 4.64
N LYS A 69 33.30 0.61 3.86
CA LYS A 69 34.41 1.59 3.80
C LYS A 69 33.87 2.94 3.34
N TYR A 70 33.12 3.00 2.23
CA TYR A 70 32.52 4.24 1.73
C TYR A 70 31.67 4.93 2.79
N ILE A 71 30.75 4.18 3.45
CA ILE A 71 29.90 4.73 4.52
C ILE A 71 30.78 5.28 5.65
N SER A 72 31.83 4.57 6.06
CA SER A 72 32.74 4.99 7.14
C SER A 72 33.46 6.26 6.80
N ASP A 73 33.92 6.42 5.55
CA ASP A 73 34.70 7.56 5.08
C ASP A 73 33.82 8.81 4.87
N SER A 74 32.56 8.65 4.42
CA SER A 74 31.64 9.75 4.13
C SER A 74 30.84 10.22 5.36
N LEU A 75 30.61 9.33 6.33
CA LEU A 75 29.74 9.59 7.47
C LEU A 75 30.14 10.80 8.33
N PRO A 76 31.43 11.08 8.63
CA PRO A 76 31.82 12.24 9.44
C PRO A 76 31.26 13.57 8.92
N GLN A 77 31.26 13.78 7.60
CA GLN A 77 30.69 14.99 7.00
C GLN A 77 29.16 15.07 7.19
N HIS A 78 28.50 13.94 7.16
CA HIS A 78 27.04 13.88 7.35
C HIS A 78 26.63 14.14 8.80
N LEU A 79 27.46 13.76 9.77
CA LEU A 79 27.21 13.95 11.20
C LEU A 79 27.11 15.40 11.63
N HIS A 80 27.73 16.33 10.91
CA HIS A 80 27.64 17.77 11.21
C HIS A 80 26.23 18.34 11.08
N HIS A 81 25.34 17.64 10.36
CA HIS A 81 23.95 18.04 10.17
C HIS A 81 23.01 17.40 11.20
N ILE A 82 23.51 16.50 12.04
CA ILE A 82 22.71 15.86 13.08
C ILE A 82 22.78 16.70 14.36
N PRO A 83 21.64 17.04 15.00
CA PRO A 83 21.66 17.80 16.26
C PRO A 83 22.48 17.12 17.35
N GLU A 84 22.93 17.91 18.33
CA GLU A 84 23.60 17.38 19.51
C GLU A 84 22.74 16.32 20.20
N GLY A 85 23.38 15.23 20.62
CA GLY A 85 22.70 14.14 21.30
C GLY A 85 23.28 12.76 20.98
N LYS A 86 22.63 11.75 21.52
CA LYS A 86 23.03 10.36 21.29
C LYS A 86 22.42 9.85 19.97
N ILE A 87 23.26 9.63 18.99
CA ILE A 87 22.84 9.09 17.68
C ILE A 87 22.34 7.66 17.82
N LYS A 88 21.18 7.39 17.23
CA LYS A 88 20.61 6.04 17.09
C LYS A 88 20.90 5.59 15.67
N PHE A 89 21.69 4.52 15.53
CA PHE A 89 22.21 4.08 14.25
C PHE A 89 21.77 2.66 13.91
N GLY A 90 21.39 2.43 12.65
CA GLY A 90 21.02 1.12 12.11
C GLY A 90 21.38 0.99 10.63
N ILE A 91 21.53 -0.25 10.17
CA ILE A 91 21.72 -0.61 8.76
C ILE A 91 20.63 -1.59 8.36
N SER A 92 20.05 -1.37 7.19
CA SER A 92 19.13 -2.31 6.55
C SER A 92 19.65 -2.66 5.16
N ALA A 93 19.96 -3.93 4.93
CA ALA A 93 20.48 -4.45 3.66
C ALA A 93 19.39 -5.23 2.91
N TYR A 94 19.18 -4.86 1.65
CA TYR A 94 18.21 -5.48 0.76
C TYR A 94 18.92 -6.04 -0.48
N GLY A 95 18.56 -7.27 -0.86
CA GLY A 95 19.13 -7.93 -2.05
C GLY A 95 20.55 -8.49 -1.88
N PHE A 96 21.10 -8.50 -0.66
CA PHE A 96 22.40 -9.08 -0.35
C PHE A 96 22.28 -10.45 0.30
N SER A 97 23.11 -11.41 -0.14
CA SER A 97 23.34 -12.67 0.56
C SER A 97 24.37 -12.46 1.68
N ILE A 98 23.94 -11.92 2.79
CA ILE A 98 24.79 -11.55 3.94
C ILE A 98 24.09 -11.93 5.25
N SER A 99 24.83 -12.36 6.25
CA SER A 99 24.24 -12.69 7.55
C SER A 99 23.96 -11.44 8.41
N PRO A 100 22.96 -11.49 9.29
CA PRO A 100 22.71 -10.43 10.27
C PRO A 100 23.94 -10.15 11.14
N SER A 101 24.71 -11.17 11.48
CA SER A 101 25.97 -11.03 12.26
C SER A 101 27.00 -10.16 11.55
N LYS A 102 27.15 -10.29 10.24
CA LYS A 102 28.08 -9.47 9.46
C LYS A 102 27.59 -8.02 9.37
N ILE A 103 26.28 -7.78 9.26
CA ILE A 103 25.71 -6.42 9.32
C ILE A 103 25.95 -5.80 10.70
N ASN A 104 25.74 -6.57 11.77
CA ASN A 104 25.99 -6.11 13.14
C ASN A 104 27.48 -5.76 13.37
N ALA A 105 28.40 -6.58 12.84
CA ALA A 105 29.84 -6.28 12.89
C ALA A 105 30.17 -4.97 12.15
N SER A 106 29.60 -4.76 10.96
CA SER A 106 29.72 -3.52 10.20
C SER A 106 29.17 -2.31 10.94
N SER A 107 28.01 -2.47 11.59
CA SER A 107 27.40 -1.43 12.41
C SER A 107 28.28 -1.05 13.61
N LEU A 108 29.00 -2.03 14.20
CA LEU A 108 29.98 -1.76 15.27
C LEU A 108 31.25 -1.07 14.76
N GLN A 109 31.67 -1.36 13.52
CA GLN A 109 32.75 -0.62 12.86
C GLN A 109 32.37 0.86 12.67
N ILE A 110 31.18 1.12 12.12
CA ILE A 110 30.67 2.48 11.92
C ILE A 110 30.45 3.21 13.25
N LYS A 111 30.04 2.49 14.31
CA LYS A 111 29.94 3.03 15.66
C LYS A 111 31.25 3.66 16.14
N LYS A 112 32.41 3.08 15.79
CA LYS A 112 33.73 3.64 16.15
C LYS A 112 33.94 4.98 15.43
N VAL A 113 33.54 5.08 14.16
CA VAL A 113 33.63 6.32 13.36
C VAL A 113 32.74 7.42 13.97
N ILE A 114 31.52 7.11 14.35
CA ILE A 114 30.59 8.06 14.99
C ILE A 114 31.21 8.57 16.32
N LYS A 115 31.77 7.66 17.12
CA LYS A 115 32.41 8.04 18.40
C LYS A 115 33.65 8.94 18.21
N SER A 116 34.48 8.70 17.18
CA SER A 116 35.64 9.56 16.89
C SER A 116 35.23 10.98 16.50
N SER A 117 34.01 11.17 16.00
CA SER A 117 33.40 12.48 15.72
C SER A 117 32.74 13.13 16.95
N LYS A 118 33.07 12.68 18.16
CA LYS A 118 32.56 13.18 19.47
C LYS A 118 31.08 12.99 19.74
N HIS A 119 30.38 12.18 18.95
CA HIS A 119 28.97 11.85 19.19
C HIS A 119 28.81 10.58 20.05
N GLY A 120 27.89 10.62 21.01
CA GLY A 120 27.39 9.40 21.63
C GLY A 120 26.61 8.57 20.60
N VAL A 121 26.69 7.23 20.64
CA VAL A 121 25.95 6.39 19.68
C VAL A 121 25.39 5.12 20.31
N ARG A 122 24.17 4.80 19.92
CA ARG A 122 23.52 3.52 20.18
C ARG A 122 23.24 2.82 18.85
N VAL A 123 23.77 1.63 18.67
CA VAL A 123 23.48 0.79 17.49
C VAL A 123 22.26 -0.06 17.78
N VAL A 124 21.34 -0.15 16.82
CA VAL A 124 20.20 -1.06 16.84
C VAL A 124 20.61 -2.36 16.14
N PRO A 125 20.61 -3.50 16.84
CA PRO A 125 21.06 -4.76 16.26
C PRO A 125 20.05 -5.36 15.31
N ASN A 126 20.55 -5.97 14.26
CA ASN A 126 19.80 -6.71 13.28
C ASN A 126 19.55 -8.15 13.73
N LYS A 127 18.29 -8.63 13.61
CA LYS A 127 17.91 -10.06 13.68
C LYS A 127 17.81 -10.68 12.28
N GLU A 128 17.45 -9.85 11.31
CA GLU A 128 17.37 -10.16 9.88
C GLU A 128 18.36 -9.27 9.12
N THR A 129 18.40 -9.36 7.79
CA THR A 129 19.27 -8.49 6.98
C THR A 129 18.84 -7.02 7.01
N TYR A 130 17.63 -6.73 7.43
CA TYR A 130 17.08 -5.38 7.57
C TYR A 130 16.37 -5.22 8.92
N LEU A 131 16.21 -3.99 9.34
CA LEU A 131 15.40 -3.63 10.50
C LEU A 131 13.93 -3.55 10.09
N SER A 132 13.04 -4.15 10.88
CA SER A 132 11.59 -4.04 10.64
C SER A 132 11.10 -2.60 10.89
N THR A 133 9.94 -2.26 10.34
CA THR A 133 9.29 -0.96 10.60
C THR A 133 9.12 -0.69 12.10
N ALA A 134 8.77 -1.72 12.87
CA ALA A 134 8.67 -1.65 14.34
C ALA A 134 10.02 -1.29 14.99
N GLN A 135 11.12 -1.93 14.56
CA GLN A 135 12.45 -1.64 15.11
C GLN A 135 12.88 -0.21 14.77
N VAL A 136 12.61 0.26 13.55
CA VAL A 136 12.93 1.64 13.12
C VAL A 136 12.15 2.65 13.95
N LEU A 137 10.83 2.44 14.08
CA LEU A 137 9.92 3.34 14.79
C LEU A 137 10.26 3.39 16.30
N HIS A 138 10.28 2.23 16.97
CA HIS A 138 10.48 2.16 18.43
C HIS A 138 11.88 2.54 18.88
N ASN A 139 12.91 2.38 18.03
CA ASN A 139 14.26 2.86 18.33
C ASN A 139 14.49 4.30 17.91
N GLY A 140 13.51 4.96 17.29
CA GLY A 140 13.58 6.36 16.87
C GLY A 140 14.65 6.60 15.79
N LEU A 141 14.80 5.67 14.84
CA LEU A 141 15.80 5.79 13.75
C LEU A 141 15.43 6.84 12.69
N VAL A 142 14.20 7.34 12.71
CA VAL A 142 13.70 8.46 11.90
C VAL A 142 13.52 9.75 12.71
N SER A 143 14.02 9.79 13.97
CA SER A 143 14.02 11.02 14.76
C SER A 143 15.18 11.93 14.36
N ALA A 144 15.21 13.17 14.83
CA ALA A 144 16.26 14.13 14.53
C ALA A 144 17.70 13.61 14.82
N THR A 145 17.87 12.70 15.79
CA THR A 145 19.14 12.02 16.11
C THR A 145 19.17 10.56 15.61
N GLY A 146 18.21 10.17 14.77
CA GLY A 146 18.11 8.83 14.18
C GLY A 146 18.82 8.76 12.84
N LEU A 147 19.43 7.62 12.56
CA LEU A 147 20.10 7.36 11.29
C LEU A 147 19.97 5.87 10.94
N GLU A 148 19.04 5.53 10.07
CA GLU A 148 19.02 4.23 9.40
C GLU A 148 19.56 4.39 7.98
N ILE A 149 20.60 3.64 7.64
CA ILE A 149 21.13 3.56 6.28
C ILE A 149 20.54 2.34 5.58
N LEU A 150 19.86 2.60 4.47
CA LEU A 150 19.37 1.58 3.54
C LEU A 150 20.48 1.27 2.54
N VAL A 151 20.84 0.00 2.42
CA VAL A 151 21.84 -0.52 1.48
C VAL A 151 21.09 -1.46 0.54
N ILE A 152 20.81 -1.02 -0.68
CA ILE A 152 19.93 -1.73 -1.62
C ILE A 152 20.75 -2.14 -2.84
N LYS A 153 20.89 -3.46 -3.05
CA LYS A 153 21.56 -4.03 -4.22
C LYS A 153 20.59 -4.06 -5.41
N ALA A 154 21.04 -3.52 -6.53
CA ALA A 154 20.34 -3.57 -7.81
C ALA A 154 21.33 -3.88 -8.94
N GLY A 155 21.31 -5.09 -9.46
CA GLY A 155 22.28 -5.56 -10.44
C GLY A 155 23.72 -5.47 -9.89
N LYS A 156 24.57 -4.69 -10.57
CA LYS A 156 25.97 -4.46 -10.18
C LYS A 156 26.17 -3.18 -9.34
N ARG A 157 25.10 -2.50 -8.96
CA ARG A 157 25.11 -1.23 -8.23
C ARG A 157 24.52 -1.38 -6.84
N THR A 158 24.88 -0.48 -5.94
CA THR A 158 24.28 -0.36 -4.62
C THR A 158 23.75 1.06 -4.41
N TYR A 159 22.48 1.17 -4.12
CA TYR A 159 21.86 2.42 -3.69
C TYR A 159 22.05 2.57 -2.19
N LEU A 160 22.60 3.70 -1.76
CA LEU A 160 22.65 4.10 -0.37
C LEU A 160 21.63 5.20 -0.14
N ALA A 161 20.76 5.00 0.84
CA ALA A 161 19.76 5.99 1.21
C ALA A 161 19.65 6.10 2.73
N GLN A 162 19.20 7.25 3.21
CA GLN A 162 18.81 7.47 4.60
C GLN A 162 17.30 7.35 4.71
N THR A 163 16.81 6.52 5.63
CA THR A 163 15.38 6.44 5.92
C THR A 163 14.88 7.77 6.45
N THR A 164 13.90 8.35 5.79
CA THR A 164 13.25 9.60 6.20
C THR A 164 11.92 9.33 6.90
N GLU A 165 11.20 8.32 6.44
CA GLU A 165 9.89 7.95 6.98
C GLU A 165 9.70 6.44 7.03
N VAL A 166 8.87 5.99 7.96
CA VAL A 166 8.50 4.59 8.13
C VAL A 166 7.02 4.50 8.48
N GLN A 167 6.34 3.48 7.96
CA GLN A 167 4.91 3.28 8.25
C GLN A 167 4.64 3.22 9.76
N ASP A 168 3.67 4.00 10.21
CA ASP A 168 3.17 3.94 11.59
C ASP A 168 2.28 2.71 11.78
N ILE A 169 2.94 1.60 12.15
CA ILE A 169 2.27 0.32 12.39
C ILE A 169 1.25 0.38 13.52
N ASN A 170 1.42 1.30 14.50
CA ASN A 170 0.51 1.45 15.62
C ASN A 170 -0.78 2.13 15.16
N ALA A 171 -0.67 3.18 14.32
CA ALA A 171 -1.83 3.82 13.72
C ALA A 171 -2.63 2.85 12.84
N TYR A 172 -1.96 2.02 12.04
CA TYR A 172 -2.64 0.96 11.25
C TYR A 172 -3.31 -0.09 12.12
N ALA A 173 -2.60 -0.59 13.15
CA ALA A 173 -3.18 -1.54 14.10
C ALA A 173 -4.41 -0.97 14.82
N HIS A 174 -4.35 0.31 15.21
CA HIS A 174 -5.47 0.99 15.84
C HIS A 174 -6.69 1.03 14.91
N ARG A 175 -6.54 1.44 13.64
CA ARG A 175 -7.65 1.48 12.68
C ARG A 175 -8.17 0.10 12.28
N ASP A 176 -7.30 -0.91 12.23
CA ASP A 176 -7.70 -2.26 11.85
C ASP A 176 -8.35 -3.05 12.99
N GLN A 177 -7.85 -2.89 14.22
CA GLN A 177 -8.21 -3.75 15.36
C GLN A 177 -9.15 -3.08 16.37
N ASN A 178 -9.07 -1.75 16.56
CA ASN A 178 -9.79 -1.05 17.62
C ASN A 178 -11.07 -0.37 17.15
N ARG A 179 -11.39 -0.40 15.84
CA ARG A 179 -12.68 0.11 15.37
C ARG A 179 -13.83 -0.67 15.99
N PRO A 180 -14.93 0.00 16.41
CA PRO A 180 -15.97 -0.62 17.21
C PRO A 180 -16.76 -1.70 16.47
N MET A 181 -16.96 -1.53 15.15
CA MET A 181 -17.76 -2.47 14.35
C MET A 181 -16.86 -3.25 13.40
N ARG A 182 -16.88 -4.58 13.55
CA ARG A 182 -16.08 -5.51 12.74
C ARG A 182 -16.97 -6.70 12.36
N ASP A 183 -16.91 -7.12 11.11
CA ASP A 183 -17.57 -8.35 10.66
C ASP A 183 -16.56 -9.30 10.00
N ALA A 184 -16.14 -10.32 10.75
CA ALA A 184 -15.21 -11.34 10.27
C ALA A 184 -15.81 -12.25 9.19
N ARG A 185 -17.15 -12.29 9.08
CA ARG A 185 -17.86 -13.14 8.09
C ARG A 185 -17.73 -12.58 6.68
N VAL A 186 -17.72 -11.25 6.55
CA VAL A 186 -17.63 -10.57 5.24
C VAL A 186 -16.18 -10.47 4.76
N GLY A 187 -15.19 -10.72 5.64
CA GLY A 187 -13.78 -10.54 5.33
C GLY A 187 -13.41 -9.05 5.38
N MET A 188 -12.50 -8.69 6.27
CA MET A 188 -12.14 -7.27 6.45
C MET A 188 -11.07 -6.83 5.46
N LEU A 189 -11.32 -5.75 4.74
CA LEU A 189 -10.31 -5.06 3.92
C LEU A 189 -9.24 -4.45 4.84
N PRO A 190 -7.94 -4.74 4.64
CA PRO A 190 -6.90 -4.08 5.43
C PRO A 190 -6.78 -2.59 5.07
N PRO A 191 -6.57 -1.68 6.04
CA PRO A 191 -6.40 -0.24 5.77
C PRO A 191 -5.33 0.07 4.71
N LYS A 192 -4.21 -0.64 4.73
CA LYS A 192 -3.15 -0.48 3.71
C LYS A 192 -3.62 -0.81 2.29
N LEU A 193 -4.44 -1.86 2.14
CA LEU A 193 -4.98 -2.21 0.83
C LEU A 193 -6.02 -1.19 0.38
N ALA A 194 -6.82 -0.66 1.30
CA ALA A 194 -7.74 0.43 1.02
C ALA A 194 -7.00 1.67 0.46
N GLN A 195 -5.90 2.07 1.09
CA GLN A 195 -5.07 3.17 0.58
C GLN A 195 -4.52 2.89 -0.82
N ILE A 196 -4.03 1.66 -1.08
CA ILE A 196 -3.58 1.27 -2.42
C ILE A 196 -4.72 1.40 -3.43
N ILE A 197 -5.92 0.90 -3.13
CA ILE A 197 -7.08 0.97 -4.02
C ILE A 197 -7.42 2.43 -4.33
N ILE A 198 -7.49 3.30 -3.32
CA ILE A 198 -7.76 4.74 -3.47
C ILE A 198 -6.66 5.39 -4.33
N ASN A 199 -5.39 5.13 -4.05
CA ASN A 199 -4.27 5.69 -4.80
C ASN A 199 -4.23 5.21 -6.26
N VAL A 200 -4.62 3.96 -6.52
CA VAL A 200 -4.72 3.42 -7.89
C VAL A 200 -5.92 4.02 -8.63
N ALA A 201 -7.01 4.34 -7.94
CA ALA A 201 -8.10 5.14 -8.49
C ALA A 201 -7.66 6.57 -8.79
N ASN A 202 -6.62 7.07 -8.10
CA ASN A 202 -5.95 8.36 -8.31
C ASN A 202 -6.91 9.56 -8.31
N PRO A 203 -7.66 9.79 -7.21
CA PRO A 203 -8.49 10.98 -7.08
C PRO A 203 -7.66 12.26 -7.06
N ASP A 204 -8.18 13.31 -7.68
CA ASP A 204 -7.65 14.66 -7.55
C ASP A 204 -7.88 15.23 -6.13
N ILE A 205 -7.21 16.33 -5.81
CA ILE A 205 -7.43 17.04 -4.55
C ILE A 205 -8.90 17.47 -4.45
N ASP A 206 -9.49 17.38 -3.28
CA ASP A 206 -10.91 17.69 -2.98
C ASP A 206 -11.95 16.76 -3.63
N SER A 207 -11.51 15.70 -4.31
CA SER A 207 -12.41 14.70 -4.92
C SER A 207 -13.27 13.98 -3.89
N THR A 208 -14.47 13.59 -4.35
CA THR A 208 -15.37 12.68 -3.63
C THR A 208 -15.14 11.24 -4.10
N VAL A 209 -14.69 10.39 -3.18
CA VAL A 209 -14.47 8.95 -3.40
C VAL A 209 -15.72 8.19 -3.00
N LEU A 210 -16.28 7.40 -3.92
CA LEU A 210 -17.39 6.50 -3.65
C LEU A 210 -16.90 5.07 -3.42
N ASP A 211 -17.37 4.46 -2.31
CA ASP A 211 -17.33 2.99 -2.12
C ASP A 211 -18.74 2.43 -2.24
N PRO A 212 -19.10 1.79 -3.38
CA PRO A 212 -20.45 1.28 -3.63
C PRO A 212 -20.74 -0.07 -2.95
N PHE A 213 -19.77 -0.66 -2.25
CA PHE A 213 -19.87 -1.89 -1.46
C PHE A 213 -19.19 -1.68 -0.11
N CYS A 214 -19.55 -0.61 0.60
CA CYS A 214 -18.74 -0.04 1.65
C CYS A 214 -18.52 -0.95 2.88
N GLY A 215 -19.36 -1.96 3.09
CA GLY A 215 -19.24 -2.89 4.20
C GLY A 215 -19.10 -2.16 5.53
N THR A 216 -18.01 -2.37 6.25
CA THR A 216 -17.72 -1.68 7.52
C THR A 216 -17.02 -0.32 7.35
N GLY A 217 -16.96 0.22 6.14
CA GLY A 217 -16.50 1.58 5.82
C GLY A 217 -14.99 1.79 5.80
N VAL A 218 -14.18 0.79 5.44
CA VAL A 218 -12.71 0.93 5.48
C VAL A 218 -12.20 1.89 4.41
N ILE A 219 -12.68 1.80 3.18
CA ILE A 219 -12.33 2.75 2.11
C ILE A 219 -12.74 4.16 2.50
N ILE A 220 -13.95 4.33 3.03
CA ILE A 220 -14.46 5.64 3.47
C ILE A 220 -13.54 6.23 4.55
N GLN A 221 -13.16 5.43 5.57
CA GLN A 221 -12.24 5.84 6.63
C GLN A 221 -10.88 6.29 6.08
N GLU A 222 -10.27 5.49 5.21
CA GLU A 222 -8.95 5.83 4.64
C GLU A 222 -9.05 7.01 3.67
N SER A 223 -10.14 7.17 2.91
CA SER A 223 -10.38 8.36 2.06
C SER A 223 -10.41 9.64 2.89
N LEU A 224 -11.16 9.67 3.99
CA LEU A 224 -11.21 10.83 4.89
C LEU A 224 -9.84 11.12 5.52
N LEU A 225 -9.08 10.08 5.94
CA LEU A 225 -7.74 10.24 6.50
C LEU A 225 -6.71 10.74 5.48
N MET A 226 -6.93 10.47 4.19
CA MET A 226 -6.13 10.95 3.09
C MET A 226 -6.55 12.35 2.61
N GLY A 227 -7.58 12.95 3.23
CA GLY A 227 -8.04 14.30 2.93
C GLY A 227 -9.08 14.41 1.81
N PHE A 228 -9.64 13.29 1.34
CA PHE A 228 -10.71 13.28 0.36
C PHE A 228 -12.08 13.35 1.03
N LYS A 229 -13.07 13.86 0.30
CA LYS A 229 -14.47 13.61 0.62
C LYS A 229 -14.79 12.16 0.33
N ALA A 230 -15.79 11.62 1.01
CA ALA A 230 -16.18 10.24 0.82
C ALA A 230 -17.69 10.06 0.85
N MET A 231 -18.18 9.10 0.10
CA MET A 231 -19.55 8.62 0.15
C MET A 231 -19.56 7.09 0.00
N GLY A 232 -20.62 6.44 0.43
CA GLY A 232 -20.71 4.99 0.36
C GLY A 232 -22.12 4.47 0.28
N SER A 233 -22.26 3.25 -0.25
CA SER A 233 -23.51 2.49 -0.17
C SER A 233 -23.23 1.03 0.11
N ASP A 234 -24.19 0.35 0.71
CA ASP A 234 -24.17 -1.10 0.89
C ASP A 234 -25.59 -1.66 0.80
N LEU A 235 -25.73 -2.86 0.28
CA LEU A 235 -27.02 -3.56 0.19
C LEU A 235 -27.58 -3.91 1.58
N ASP A 236 -26.70 -4.24 2.54
CA ASP A 236 -27.06 -4.63 3.90
C ASP A 236 -27.11 -3.38 4.81
N GLU A 237 -28.31 -2.99 5.25
CA GLU A 237 -28.53 -1.86 6.18
C GLU A 237 -27.64 -1.96 7.44
N ARG A 238 -27.38 -3.16 7.91
CA ARG A 238 -26.45 -3.39 9.04
C ARG A 238 -25.03 -2.93 8.73
N MET A 239 -24.57 -3.07 7.48
CA MET A 239 -23.25 -2.57 7.07
C MET A 239 -23.21 -1.05 7.03
N VAL A 240 -24.28 -0.41 6.58
CA VAL A 240 -24.46 1.04 6.64
C VAL A 240 -24.35 1.54 8.09
N GLU A 241 -25.08 0.89 9.01
CA GLU A 241 -25.00 1.21 10.44
C GLU A 241 -23.58 1.04 10.99
N TYR A 242 -22.88 -0.05 10.64
CA TYR A 242 -21.51 -0.33 11.08
C TYR A 242 -20.53 0.69 10.54
N SER A 243 -20.64 1.08 9.27
CA SER A 243 -19.86 2.13 8.66
C SER A 243 -20.03 3.45 9.39
N ASN A 244 -21.28 3.88 9.63
CA ASN A 244 -21.57 5.13 10.36
C ASN A 244 -20.97 5.13 11.78
N LYS A 245 -21.07 4.02 12.51
CA LYS A 245 -20.45 3.90 13.85
C LYS A 245 -18.93 3.97 13.80
N ASN A 246 -18.30 3.34 12.81
CA ASN A 246 -16.85 3.40 12.63
C ASN A 246 -16.37 4.80 12.25
N ILE A 247 -17.11 5.51 11.40
CA ILE A 247 -16.81 6.90 11.02
C ILE A 247 -16.97 7.83 12.23
N ALA A 248 -18.06 7.69 13.00
CA ALA A 248 -18.28 8.47 14.21
C ALA A 248 -17.15 8.29 15.25
N TRP A 249 -16.70 7.04 15.42
CA TRP A 249 -15.55 6.72 16.28
C TRP A 249 -14.25 7.39 15.77
N LEU A 250 -13.98 7.30 14.47
CA LEU A 250 -12.77 7.89 13.89
C LEU A 250 -12.81 9.42 13.99
N ASN A 251 -13.98 10.02 13.79
CA ASN A 251 -14.20 11.47 13.86
C ASN A 251 -13.96 12.06 15.25
N GLN A 252 -14.14 11.31 16.32
CA GLN A 252 -13.80 11.77 17.69
C GLN A 252 -12.33 12.19 17.80
N LYS A 253 -11.45 11.52 17.07
CA LYS A 253 -10.01 11.79 17.08
C LYS A 253 -9.59 12.81 16.01
N HIS A 254 -10.11 12.66 14.79
CA HIS A 254 -9.60 13.38 13.61
C HIS A 254 -10.38 14.67 13.30
N ARG A 255 -11.64 14.78 13.76
CA ARG A 255 -12.49 15.97 13.59
C ARG A 255 -12.59 16.42 12.13
N PHE A 256 -13.09 15.51 11.27
CA PHE A 256 -13.27 15.79 9.85
C PHE A 256 -14.20 17.01 9.64
N ALA A 257 -13.87 17.83 8.65
CA ALA A 257 -14.66 19.01 8.33
C ALA A 257 -16.05 18.65 7.78
N GLU A 258 -16.14 17.54 7.06
CA GLU A 258 -17.36 17.01 6.45
C GLU A 258 -17.46 15.51 6.73
N LEU A 259 -18.65 15.05 7.09
CA LEU A 259 -18.92 13.63 7.29
C LEU A 259 -19.48 13.02 5.99
N PRO A 260 -19.16 11.76 5.69
CA PRO A 260 -19.62 11.10 4.46
C PRO A 260 -21.12 10.82 4.52
N SER A 261 -21.80 10.83 3.37
CA SER A 261 -23.11 10.19 3.20
C SER A 261 -22.89 8.68 3.00
N ILE A 262 -23.60 7.87 3.79
CA ILE A 262 -23.57 6.40 3.70
C ILE A 262 -25.01 5.90 3.69
N GLU A 263 -25.43 5.26 2.60
CA GLU A 263 -26.82 4.94 2.33
C GLU A 263 -27.00 3.46 2.03
N GLN A 264 -28.20 2.95 2.28
CA GLN A 264 -28.56 1.61 1.84
C GLN A 264 -28.88 1.63 0.35
N GLY A 265 -28.21 0.78 -0.43
CA GLY A 265 -28.42 0.70 -1.87
C GLY A 265 -27.82 -0.53 -2.52
N ASP A 266 -28.48 -1.06 -3.53
CA ASP A 266 -27.95 -2.12 -4.38
C ASP A 266 -27.08 -1.48 -5.48
N ALA A 267 -25.76 -1.62 -5.40
CA ALA A 267 -24.81 -1.04 -6.35
C ALA A 267 -25.09 -1.42 -7.81
N THR A 268 -25.89 -2.49 -8.06
CA THR A 268 -26.27 -2.92 -9.41
C THR A 268 -27.38 -2.06 -10.02
N THR A 269 -28.10 -1.27 -9.22
CA THR A 269 -29.28 -0.48 -9.66
C THR A 269 -29.39 0.87 -8.96
N TYR A 270 -28.60 1.12 -7.92
CA TYR A 270 -28.67 2.33 -7.12
C TYR A 270 -28.22 3.55 -7.93
N ASP A 271 -28.97 4.64 -7.82
CA ASP A 271 -28.65 5.94 -8.41
C ASP A 271 -28.04 6.83 -7.32
N TRP A 272 -26.77 7.21 -7.48
CA TRP A 272 -26.09 8.08 -6.53
C TRP A 272 -26.42 9.54 -6.87
N ASP A 273 -27.21 10.21 -6.04
CA ASP A 273 -27.70 11.58 -6.25
C ASP A 273 -26.58 12.59 -6.56
N ASN A 274 -25.38 12.35 -6.02
CA ASN A 274 -24.19 13.13 -6.32
C ASN A 274 -23.22 12.26 -7.13
N THR A 275 -22.87 12.70 -8.34
CA THR A 275 -21.87 12.02 -9.15
C THR A 275 -20.52 12.04 -8.43
N PRO A 276 -19.93 10.90 -8.08
CA PRO A 276 -18.60 10.84 -7.47
C PRO A 276 -17.53 11.24 -8.50
N ASP A 277 -16.38 11.71 -8.02
CA ASP A 277 -15.23 12.00 -8.89
C ASP A 277 -14.45 10.72 -9.23
N THR A 278 -14.49 9.73 -8.33
CA THR A 278 -13.89 8.40 -8.53
C THR A 278 -14.62 7.34 -7.70
N ILE A 279 -14.44 6.09 -8.11
CA ILE A 279 -14.85 4.91 -7.33
C ILE A 279 -13.61 4.15 -6.86
N ALA A 280 -13.54 3.87 -5.57
CA ALA A 280 -12.56 3.00 -4.97
C ALA A 280 -13.28 2.03 -4.01
N GLY A 281 -13.11 0.72 -4.18
CA GLY A 281 -13.85 -0.21 -3.32
C GLY A 281 -13.44 -1.66 -3.47
N GLU A 282 -13.82 -2.47 -2.48
CA GLU A 282 -13.82 -3.92 -2.58
C GLU A 282 -15.22 -4.37 -2.96
N THR A 283 -15.36 -4.95 -4.14
CA THR A 283 -16.65 -5.43 -4.63
C THR A 283 -17.04 -6.77 -3.98
N TYR A 284 -18.20 -7.32 -4.36
CA TYR A 284 -18.63 -8.63 -3.87
C TYR A 284 -17.64 -9.74 -4.24
N LEU A 285 -17.03 -10.37 -3.24
CA LEU A 285 -16.02 -11.43 -3.42
C LEU A 285 -16.61 -12.86 -3.50
N GLY A 286 -17.92 -12.97 -3.51
CA GLY A 286 -18.64 -14.24 -3.41
C GLY A 286 -18.91 -14.63 -1.95
N ARG A 287 -19.67 -15.72 -1.78
CA ARG A 287 -19.97 -16.26 -0.46
C ARG A 287 -18.69 -16.73 0.25
N PRO A 288 -18.58 -16.57 1.58
CA PRO A 288 -17.44 -17.05 2.35
C PRO A 288 -17.22 -18.55 2.14
N LEU A 289 -15.95 -18.94 1.93
CA LEU A 289 -15.51 -20.32 1.74
C LEU A 289 -14.71 -20.78 2.95
N SER A 290 -15.11 -21.87 3.59
CA SER A 290 -14.37 -22.50 4.69
C SER A 290 -13.36 -23.55 4.21
N SER A 291 -13.56 -24.08 3.01
CA SER A 291 -12.68 -25.07 2.37
C SER A 291 -12.72 -24.89 0.85
N GLU A 292 -11.77 -25.52 0.15
CA GLU A 292 -11.73 -25.53 -1.33
C GLU A 292 -13.05 -26.15 -1.86
N PRO A 293 -13.85 -25.40 -2.64
CA PRO A 293 -15.09 -25.94 -3.19
C PRO A 293 -14.83 -26.90 -4.34
N ASP A 294 -15.78 -27.80 -4.59
CA ASP A 294 -15.78 -28.58 -5.83
C ASP A 294 -15.97 -27.68 -7.06
N HIS A 295 -15.70 -28.26 -8.24
CA HIS A 295 -15.74 -27.50 -9.50
C HIS A 295 -17.12 -26.90 -9.80
N ALA A 296 -18.21 -27.63 -9.53
CA ALA A 296 -19.57 -27.17 -9.80
C ALA A 296 -19.94 -26.00 -8.87
N THR A 297 -19.62 -26.12 -7.59
CA THR A 297 -19.81 -25.08 -6.58
C THR A 297 -19.01 -23.82 -6.92
N LEU A 298 -17.73 -23.98 -7.29
CA LEU A 298 -16.89 -22.85 -7.69
C LEU A 298 -17.45 -22.14 -8.92
N SER A 299 -17.85 -22.91 -9.95
CA SER A 299 -18.45 -22.35 -11.17
C SER A 299 -19.71 -21.55 -10.88
N LYS A 300 -20.57 -22.04 -9.98
CA LYS A 300 -21.77 -21.29 -9.56
C LYS A 300 -21.41 -19.97 -8.89
N ILE A 301 -20.44 -19.98 -7.94
CA ILE A 301 -19.98 -18.76 -7.25
C ILE A 301 -19.41 -17.76 -8.27
N MET A 302 -18.61 -18.22 -9.22
CA MET A 302 -18.05 -17.37 -10.27
C MET A 302 -19.14 -16.72 -11.12
N ASN A 303 -20.15 -17.50 -11.55
CA ASN A 303 -21.27 -16.98 -12.35
C ASN A 303 -22.10 -15.94 -11.57
N ASP A 304 -22.35 -16.19 -10.28
CA ASP A 304 -23.05 -15.23 -9.42
C ASP A 304 -22.26 -13.91 -9.32
N CYS A 305 -20.94 -13.99 -9.10
CA CYS A 305 -20.05 -12.83 -9.09
C CYS A 305 -20.04 -12.11 -10.45
N ASP A 306 -19.90 -12.83 -11.57
CA ASP A 306 -19.93 -12.25 -12.91
C ASP A 306 -21.22 -11.49 -13.20
N THR A 307 -22.35 -12.03 -12.76
CA THR A 307 -23.65 -11.39 -12.91
C THR A 307 -23.71 -10.05 -12.15
N ILE A 308 -23.27 -10.04 -10.89
CA ILE A 308 -23.28 -8.85 -10.05
C ILE A 308 -22.34 -7.79 -10.63
N HIS A 309 -21.10 -8.16 -10.96
CA HIS A 309 -20.11 -7.22 -11.49
C HIS A 309 -20.52 -6.64 -12.85
N THR A 310 -21.10 -7.46 -13.74
CA THR A 310 -21.62 -7.00 -15.02
C THR A 310 -22.73 -5.97 -14.85
N LYS A 311 -23.67 -6.20 -13.91
CA LYS A 311 -24.76 -5.25 -13.62
C LYS A 311 -24.20 -3.97 -12.99
N PHE A 312 -23.32 -4.10 -12.00
CA PHE A 312 -22.68 -2.97 -11.35
C PHE A 312 -21.95 -2.07 -12.36
N LEU A 313 -21.08 -2.65 -13.21
CA LEU A 313 -20.35 -1.87 -14.22
C LEU A 313 -21.30 -1.18 -15.22
N LYS A 314 -22.39 -1.81 -15.61
CA LYS A 314 -23.42 -1.18 -16.44
C LYS A 314 -24.09 -0.01 -15.73
N ASN A 315 -24.43 -0.17 -14.45
CA ASN A 315 -25.04 0.90 -13.65
C ASN A 315 -24.10 2.12 -13.53
N VAL A 316 -22.84 1.89 -13.18
CA VAL A 316 -21.82 2.96 -13.13
C VAL A 316 -21.64 3.63 -14.49
N ALA A 317 -21.68 2.86 -15.60
CA ALA A 317 -21.52 3.41 -16.94
C ALA A 317 -22.65 4.38 -17.33
N MET A 318 -23.86 4.20 -16.80
CA MET A 318 -24.98 5.11 -17.04
C MET A 318 -24.85 6.42 -16.26
N GLN A 319 -24.14 6.42 -15.15
CA GLN A 319 -24.03 7.56 -14.23
C GLN A 319 -22.71 8.33 -14.38
N THR A 320 -21.74 7.82 -15.14
CA THR A 320 -20.39 8.41 -15.26
C THR A 320 -20.06 8.76 -16.70
N LYS A 321 -19.22 9.80 -16.87
CA LYS A 321 -18.78 10.31 -18.17
C LYS A 321 -17.53 9.56 -18.69
N PRO A 322 -17.24 9.59 -19.99
CA PRO A 322 -15.95 9.15 -20.52
C PRO A 322 -14.77 9.81 -19.79
N GLY A 323 -13.73 9.03 -19.54
CA GLY A 323 -12.57 9.47 -18.74
C GLY A 323 -12.69 9.22 -17.25
N PHE A 324 -13.89 8.91 -16.73
CA PHE A 324 -14.06 8.56 -15.31
C PHE A 324 -13.17 7.38 -14.93
N ARG A 325 -12.32 7.57 -13.94
CA ARG A 325 -11.38 6.57 -13.46
C ARG A 325 -11.87 5.92 -12.16
N MET A 326 -11.66 4.62 -12.03
CA MET A 326 -11.95 3.89 -10.80
C MET A 326 -10.96 2.76 -10.58
N CYS A 327 -10.85 2.31 -9.32
CA CYS A 327 -10.15 1.10 -8.95
C CYS A 327 -11.02 0.23 -8.06
N ILE A 328 -11.28 -0.99 -8.49
CA ILE A 328 -12.04 -1.98 -7.72
C ILE A 328 -11.20 -3.22 -7.45
N ALA A 329 -11.36 -3.79 -6.27
CA ALA A 329 -10.82 -5.09 -5.92
C ALA A 329 -11.90 -6.15 -6.14
N VAL A 330 -11.67 -7.00 -7.14
CA VAL A 330 -12.60 -8.08 -7.53
C VAL A 330 -12.08 -9.45 -7.07
N PRO A 331 -12.93 -10.49 -6.98
CA PRO A 331 -12.49 -11.81 -6.56
C PRO A 331 -11.55 -12.48 -7.58
N ALA A 332 -10.49 -13.11 -7.07
CA ALA A 332 -9.64 -14.04 -7.80
C ALA A 332 -9.50 -15.34 -6.99
N TRP A 333 -9.91 -16.46 -7.55
CA TRP A 333 -9.97 -17.74 -6.83
C TRP A 333 -8.68 -18.52 -6.96
N LYS A 334 -8.06 -18.84 -5.83
CA LYS A 334 -6.83 -19.64 -5.78
C LYS A 334 -7.10 -21.06 -6.22
N THR A 335 -6.33 -21.54 -7.18
CA THR A 335 -6.33 -22.92 -7.66
C THR A 335 -4.92 -23.51 -7.60
N ARG A 336 -4.78 -24.81 -7.90
CA ARG A 336 -3.48 -25.46 -8.02
C ARG A 336 -2.62 -24.89 -9.16
N GLN A 337 -3.24 -24.33 -10.20
CA GLN A 337 -2.59 -23.78 -11.39
C GLN A 337 -2.39 -22.25 -11.34
N GLY A 338 -2.74 -21.58 -10.24
CA GLY A 338 -2.70 -20.14 -10.10
C GLY A 338 -4.04 -19.55 -9.69
N PHE A 339 -4.34 -18.34 -10.12
CA PHE A 339 -5.63 -17.70 -9.86
C PHE A 339 -6.55 -17.82 -11.08
N LYS A 340 -7.83 -18.12 -10.81
CA LYS A 340 -8.91 -17.93 -11.78
C LYS A 340 -9.48 -16.53 -11.59
N HIS A 341 -9.58 -15.79 -12.68
CA HIS A 341 -10.09 -14.43 -12.71
C HIS A 341 -11.62 -14.41 -12.89
N LEU A 342 -12.19 -13.26 -12.58
CA LEU A 342 -13.59 -12.95 -12.85
C LEU A 342 -13.83 -12.87 -14.37
N GLY A 343 -14.81 -13.59 -14.92
CA GLY A 343 -15.07 -13.64 -16.37
C GLY A 343 -15.52 -12.29 -16.96
N THR A 344 -16.16 -11.45 -16.14
CA THR A 344 -16.53 -10.08 -16.52
C THR A 344 -15.33 -9.26 -17.03
N LEU A 345 -14.12 -9.53 -16.56
CA LEU A 345 -12.91 -8.82 -16.98
C LEU A 345 -12.57 -9.03 -18.46
N ASP A 346 -13.00 -10.14 -19.07
CA ASP A 346 -12.82 -10.42 -20.50
C ASP A 346 -13.77 -9.59 -21.38
N SER A 347 -14.78 -8.96 -20.76
CA SER A 347 -15.83 -8.21 -21.47
C SER A 347 -15.84 -6.71 -21.14
N LEU A 348 -14.82 -6.17 -20.48
CA LEU A 348 -14.76 -4.77 -20.04
C LEU A 348 -15.00 -3.77 -21.18
N GLU A 349 -14.43 -4.01 -22.36
CA GLU A 349 -14.61 -3.13 -23.52
C GLU A 349 -16.07 -3.05 -23.98
N LYS A 350 -16.80 -4.19 -23.96
CA LYS A 350 -18.23 -4.24 -24.29
C LYS A 350 -19.09 -3.55 -23.22
N LEU A 351 -18.60 -3.48 -21.98
CA LEU A 351 -19.22 -2.77 -20.88
C LEU A 351 -18.88 -1.27 -20.86
N GLY A 352 -18.06 -0.82 -21.80
CA GLY A 352 -17.68 0.58 -21.94
C GLY A 352 -16.50 1.01 -21.07
N TYR A 353 -15.58 0.10 -20.78
CA TYR A 353 -14.38 0.39 -19.98
C TYR A 353 -13.10 -0.07 -20.67
N ASN A 354 -12.02 0.67 -20.44
CA ASN A 354 -10.66 0.21 -20.68
C ASN A 354 -10.00 -0.13 -19.34
N ARG A 355 -9.33 -1.29 -19.27
CA ARG A 355 -8.46 -1.60 -18.14
C ARG A 355 -7.16 -0.81 -18.29
N LEU A 356 -6.82 -0.02 -17.27
CA LEU A 356 -5.54 0.68 -17.21
C LEU A 356 -4.41 -0.35 -17.05
N LYS A 357 -3.38 -0.25 -17.91
CA LYS A 357 -2.18 -1.07 -17.86
C LYS A 357 -1.04 -0.29 -17.22
N PHE A 358 -0.35 -0.92 -16.28
CA PHE A 358 0.86 -0.39 -15.67
C PHE A 358 2.09 -0.80 -16.47
N VAL A 359 3.09 0.07 -16.54
CA VAL A 359 4.35 -0.21 -17.25
C VAL A 359 5.23 -1.13 -16.41
N HIS A 360 5.18 -0.97 -15.09
CA HIS A 360 6.09 -1.64 -14.14
C HIS A 360 5.42 -2.73 -13.29
N ALA A 361 4.14 -3.02 -13.51
CA ALA A 361 3.41 -4.09 -12.85
C ALA A 361 2.49 -4.81 -13.84
N GLU A 362 2.53 -6.14 -13.85
CA GLU A 362 1.66 -6.95 -14.69
C GLU A 362 0.33 -7.21 -13.99
N ASP A 363 -0.77 -7.30 -14.75
CA ASP A 363 -2.13 -7.54 -14.20
C ASP A 363 -2.19 -8.77 -13.30
N LYS A 364 -1.50 -9.85 -13.67
CA LYS A 364 -1.45 -11.10 -12.89
C LYS A 364 -0.84 -10.96 -11.51
N ASP A 365 -0.02 -9.90 -11.29
CA ASP A 365 0.68 -9.63 -10.04
C ASP A 365 -0.08 -8.64 -9.15
N LEU A 366 -1.18 -8.05 -9.68
CA LEU A 366 -2.04 -7.11 -8.95
C LEU A 366 -3.09 -7.84 -8.07
N ILE A 367 -2.73 -8.98 -7.51
CA ILE A 367 -3.61 -9.77 -6.65
C ILE A 367 -3.13 -9.72 -5.21
N TYR A 368 -3.93 -9.09 -4.34
CA TYR A 368 -3.71 -9.18 -2.90
C TYR A 368 -4.21 -10.53 -2.38
N HIS A 369 -3.29 -11.30 -1.81
CA HIS A 369 -3.60 -12.62 -1.28
C HIS A 369 -2.77 -12.91 -0.02
N ARG A 370 -3.39 -13.54 0.98
CA ARG A 370 -2.72 -14.05 2.19
C ARG A 370 -2.63 -15.57 2.14
N LYS A 371 -1.57 -16.12 2.75
CA LYS A 371 -1.42 -17.57 2.88
C LYS A 371 -2.64 -18.16 3.58
N GLY A 372 -3.24 -19.20 2.99
CA GLY A 372 -4.43 -19.87 3.51
C GLY A 372 -5.76 -19.27 3.07
N GLN A 373 -5.80 -18.15 2.38
CA GLN A 373 -7.04 -17.65 1.77
C GLN A 373 -7.34 -18.38 0.45
N LEU A 374 -8.60 -18.66 0.20
CA LEU A 374 -9.09 -19.28 -1.05
C LEU A 374 -9.41 -18.24 -2.11
N VAL A 375 -9.78 -17.03 -1.69
CA VAL A 375 -10.12 -15.92 -2.57
C VAL A 375 -9.12 -14.79 -2.33
N GLY A 376 -8.44 -14.38 -3.40
CA GLY A 376 -7.64 -13.17 -3.47
C GLY A 376 -8.47 -11.98 -3.96
N ARG A 377 -7.89 -10.82 -3.91
CA ARG A 377 -8.44 -9.54 -4.38
C ARG A 377 -7.61 -9.06 -5.55
N GLU A 378 -8.12 -9.18 -6.77
CA GLU A 378 -7.47 -8.63 -7.95
C GLU A 378 -7.82 -7.14 -8.06
N LEU A 379 -6.83 -6.27 -8.08
CA LEU A 379 -7.01 -4.84 -8.29
C LEU A 379 -7.16 -4.56 -9.79
N VAL A 380 -8.26 -3.93 -10.13
CA VAL A 380 -8.60 -3.59 -11.51
C VAL A 380 -8.85 -2.09 -11.60
N ALA A 381 -7.91 -1.39 -12.22
CA ALA A 381 -8.06 0.03 -12.54
C ALA A 381 -8.77 0.16 -13.88
N LEU A 382 -9.85 0.92 -13.92
CA LEU A 382 -10.70 1.08 -15.09
C LEU A 382 -10.87 2.56 -15.47
N ILE A 383 -10.96 2.82 -16.76
CA ILE A 383 -11.31 4.12 -17.31
C ILE A 383 -12.55 3.96 -18.20
N ARG A 384 -13.59 4.78 -17.95
CA ARG A 384 -14.81 4.85 -18.78
C ARG A 384 -14.47 5.35 -20.19
N LYS A 385 -14.95 4.63 -21.21
CA LYS A 385 -14.81 5.00 -22.64
C LYS A 385 -15.67 6.19 -23.01
#